data_a97fd91fb7c694b50e9e3e98b107948f
#
_entry.id   a97fd91fb7c694b50e9e3e98b107948f
#
_cell.length_a   1.000
_cell.length_b   1.000
_cell.length_c   1.000
_cell.angle_alpha   90.00
_cell.angle_beta   90.00
_cell.angle_gamma   90.00
#
_symmetry.space_group_name_H-M   'P 1'
#
loop_
_entity.id
_entity.type
_entity.pdbx_description
1 polymer ?
#
loop_
_entity_poly.entity_id
_entity_poly.type
_entity_poly.pdbx_seq_one_letter_code
_entity_poly.pdbx_strand_id
1 'polypeptide(L)'
;MHLAPSRRKPGFVVIVIDGARFASLPQERVAELGLRDGLEVGEATMDRMRIIADQEGAYRRAMRLLAARPRATHELLRRLKLAGHNPSAAAHAVGRLEGQGLLDDAEFARHFARTRAPRGHAPGRLLRDLLARGVERRPAELAIA
;
A
#
# COMPACT_ATOMS: atom_id res chain seq x y z
N MET A 1 6.67 -17.81 22.21
CA MET A 1 6.09 -17.46 20.91
C MET A 1 5.66 -18.72 20.18
N HIS A 2 4.49 -18.72 19.60
CA HIS A 2 3.98 -19.82 18.79
C HIS A 2 3.59 -19.33 17.41
N LEU A 3 3.82 -20.17 16.41
CA LEU A 3 3.51 -19.89 15.01
C LEU A 3 2.45 -20.88 14.53
N ALA A 4 1.45 -20.38 13.80
CA ALA A 4 0.42 -21.23 13.19
C ALA A 4 0.04 -20.69 11.81
N PRO A 5 -0.23 -21.57 10.82
CA PRO A 5 -0.72 -21.12 9.53
C PRO A 5 -2.02 -20.33 9.70
N SER A 6 -2.18 -19.24 8.95
CA SER A 6 -3.42 -18.48 8.97
C SER A 6 -4.53 -19.25 8.25
N ARG A 7 -5.68 -19.40 8.90
CA ARG A 7 -6.85 -20.03 8.30
C ARG A 7 -7.57 -19.10 7.32
N ARG A 8 -7.40 -17.78 7.48
CA ARG A 8 -8.09 -16.76 6.67
C ARG A 8 -7.26 -16.29 5.48
N LYS A 9 -5.94 -16.39 5.57
CA LYS A 9 -5.02 -15.82 4.58
C LYS A 9 -3.97 -16.86 4.19
N PRO A 10 -4.15 -17.53 3.04
CA PRO A 10 -3.14 -18.48 2.57
C PRO A 10 -1.76 -17.81 2.45
N GLY A 11 -0.73 -18.52 2.86
CA GLY A 11 0.64 -18.03 2.81
C GLY A 11 1.04 -17.10 3.97
N PHE A 12 0.14 -16.85 4.92
CA PHE A 12 0.43 -16.06 6.12
C PHE A 12 0.55 -16.96 7.34
N VAL A 13 1.34 -16.48 8.31
CA VAL A 13 1.56 -17.14 9.59
C VAL A 13 1.07 -16.22 10.70
N VAL A 14 0.22 -16.74 11.58
CA VAL A 14 -0.21 -16.03 12.79
C VAL A 14 0.84 -16.24 13.88
N ILE A 15 1.27 -15.14 14.49
CA ILE A 15 2.25 -15.13 15.56
C ILE A 15 1.51 -14.88 16.87
N VAL A 16 1.68 -15.80 17.82
CA VAL A 16 1.06 -15.74 19.14
C VAL A 16 2.16 -15.55 20.18
N ILE A 17 2.02 -14.53 21.03
CA ILE A 17 2.93 -14.24 22.14
C ILE A 17 2.11 -14.16 23.41
N ASP A 18 2.54 -14.90 24.44
CA ASP A 18 1.86 -14.96 25.75
C ASP A 18 0.36 -15.28 25.62
N GLY A 19 0.02 -16.22 24.74
CA GLY A 19 -1.36 -16.66 24.55
C GLY A 19 -2.24 -15.73 23.74
N ALA A 20 -1.74 -14.58 23.29
CA ALA A 20 -2.49 -13.61 22.50
C ALA A 20 -1.91 -13.46 21.10
N ARG A 21 -2.79 -13.25 20.12
CA ARG A 21 -2.37 -12.95 18.77
C ARG A 21 -1.59 -11.63 18.75
N PHE A 22 -0.37 -11.70 18.23
CA PHE A 22 0.51 -10.53 18.12
C PHE A 22 0.47 -9.92 16.71
N ALA A 23 0.64 -10.75 15.69
CA ALA A 23 0.70 -10.31 14.31
C ALA A 23 0.40 -11.46 13.34
N SER A 24 0.14 -11.11 12.09
CA SER A 24 0.07 -12.07 10.98
C SER A 24 1.02 -11.58 9.90
N LEU A 25 1.98 -12.41 9.53
CA LEU A 25 3.03 -12.06 8.58
C LEU A 25 3.08 -13.07 7.43
N PRO A 26 3.52 -12.62 6.23
CA PRO A 26 3.81 -13.57 5.16
C PRO A 26 4.84 -14.59 5.59
N GLN A 27 4.70 -15.80 5.10
CA GLN A 27 5.58 -16.92 5.46
C GLN A 27 7.06 -16.59 5.17
N GLU A 28 7.33 -15.91 4.06
CA GLU A 28 8.68 -15.50 3.65
C GLU A 28 9.30 -14.54 4.67
N ARG A 29 8.50 -13.65 5.24
CA ARG A 29 8.97 -12.69 6.24
C ARG A 29 9.28 -13.38 7.56
N VAL A 30 8.49 -14.38 7.93
CA VAL A 30 8.75 -15.21 9.11
C VAL A 30 10.10 -15.92 8.98
N ALA A 31 10.38 -16.49 7.82
CA ALA A 31 11.65 -17.16 7.53
C ALA A 31 12.83 -16.18 7.59
N GLU A 32 12.70 -15.00 6.96
CA GLU A 32 13.73 -13.96 6.97
C GLU A 32 14.08 -13.49 8.38
N LEU A 33 13.09 -13.41 9.27
CA LEU A 33 13.29 -13.01 10.65
C LEU A 33 13.84 -14.13 11.54
N GLY A 34 13.93 -15.34 11.02
CA GLY A 34 14.40 -16.50 11.79
C GLY A 34 13.44 -16.92 12.90
N LEU A 35 12.16 -16.63 12.75
CA LEU A 35 11.16 -16.97 13.76
C LEU A 35 10.82 -18.45 13.72
N ARG A 36 10.65 -19.05 14.91
CA ARG A 36 10.27 -20.47 15.08
C ARG A 36 9.50 -20.66 16.38
N ASP A 37 8.74 -21.73 16.46
CA ASP A 37 8.02 -22.09 17.69
C ASP A 37 8.98 -22.21 18.86
N GLY A 38 8.56 -21.67 20.00
CA GLY A 38 9.30 -21.73 21.24
C GLY A 38 10.41 -20.70 21.38
N LEU A 39 10.64 -19.86 20.36
CA LEU A 39 11.64 -18.79 20.43
C LEU A 39 11.20 -17.73 21.43
N GLU A 40 12.10 -17.32 22.31
CA GLU A 40 11.89 -16.12 23.12
C GLU A 40 12.17 -14.88 22.26
N VAL A 41 11.26 -13.92 22.36
CA VAL A 41 11.28 -12.73 21.49
C VAL A 41 11.54 -11.49 22.32
N GLY A 42 12.63 -10.79 22.02
CA GLY A 42 12.94 -9.50 22.63
C GLY A 42 12.16 -8.35 21.98
N GLU A 43 12.22 -7.18 22.64
CA GLU A 43 11.52 -5.98 22.17
C GLU A 43 11.93 -5.55 20.77
N ALA A 44 13.21 -5.65 20.43
CA ALA A 44 13.71 -5.27 19.10
C ALA A 44 13.05 -6.10 17.98
N THR A 45 12.93 -7.41 18.19
CA THR A 45 12.27 -8.31 17.23
C THR A 45 10.77 -8.05 17.18
N MET A 46 10.14 -7.78 18.30
CA MET A 46 8.72 -7.41 18.35
C MET A 46 8.45 -6.13 17.58
N ASP A 47 9.29 -5.13 17.74
CA ASP A 47 9.19 -3.87 17.00
C ASP A 47 9.34 -4.09 15.49
N ARG A 48 10.30 -4.91 15.08
CA ARG A 48 10.46 -5.27 13.66
C ARG A 48 9.22 -5.97 13.11
N MET A 49 8.63 -6.88 13.88
CA MET A 49 7.39 -7.57 13.49
C MET A 49 6.24 -6.59 13.32
N ARG A 50 6.11 -5.59 14.21
CA ARG A 50 5.08 -4.55 14.11
C ARG A 50 5.24 -3.72 12.85
N ILE A 51 6.46 -3.32 12.54
CA ILE A 51 6.78 -2.56 11.32
C ILE A 51 6.39 -3.36 10.07
N ILE A 52 6.80 -4.61 10.00
CA ILE A 52 6.49 -5.47 8.86
C ILE A 52 5.00 -5.72 8.75
N ALA A 53 4.31 -5.96 9.86
CA ALA A 53 2.86 -6.16 9.88
C ALA A 53 2.14 -4.91 9.35
N ASP A 54 2.58 -3.71 9.72
CA ASP A 54 2.00 -2.47 9.24
C ASP A 54 2.26 -2.27 7.74
N GLN A 55 3.48 -2.55 7.27
CA GLN A 55 3.82 -2.51 5.84
C GLN A 55 2.95 -3.46 5.02
N GLU A 56 2.78 -4.69 5.48
CA GLU A 56 1.94 -5.67 4.78
C GLU A 56 0.45 -5.31 4.83
N GLY A 57 -0.01 -4.77 5.95
CA GLY A 57 -1.37 -4.27 6.09
C GLY A 57 -1.64 -3.09 5.15
N ALA A 58 -0.70 -2.15 5.06
CA ALA A 58 -0.77 -1.01 4.14
C ALA A 58 -0.80 -1.47 2.68
N TYR A 59 0.08 -2.41 2.32
CA TYR A 59 0.13 -2.96 0.96
C TYR A 59 -1.19 -3.61 0.56
N ARG A 60 -1.77 -4.44 1.42
CA ARG A 60 -3.04 -5.11 1.12
C ARG A 60 -4.21 -4.14 1.03
N ARG A 61 -4.23 -3.11 1.89
CA ARG A 61 -5.24 -2.05 1.80
C ARG A 61 -5.11 -1.29 0.49
N ALA A 62 -3.88 -0.95 0.10
CA ALA A 62 -3.60 -0.28 -1.16
C ALA A 62 -4.07 -1.10 -2.37
N MET A 63 -3.82 -2.40 -2.36
CA MET A 63 -4.29 -3.30 -3.40
C MET A 63 -5.82 -3.29 -3.52
N ARG A 64 -6.52 -3.33 -2.40
CA ARG A 64 -8.00 -3.25 -2.41
C ARG A 64 -8.49 -1.92 -2.96
N LEU A 65 -7.84 -0.82 -2.59
CA LEU A 65 -8.21 0.51 -3.07
C LEU A 65 -8.00 0.62 -4.59
N LEU A 66 -6.90 0.10 -5.11
CA LEU A 66 -6.62 0.09 -6.55
C LEU A 66 -7.54 -0.85 -7.32
N ALA A 67 -7.95 -1.96 -6.71
CA ALA A 67 -8.90 -2.88 -7.33
C ALA A 67 -10.28 -2.23 -7.52
N ALA A 68 -10.66 -1.30 -6.63
CA ALA A 68 -11.93 -0.61 -6.71
C ALA A 68 -11.95 0.45 -7.83
N ARG A 69 -10.87 1.21 -7.98
CA ARG A 69 -10.70 2.18 -9.07
C ARG A 69 -9.25 2.65 -9.19
N PRO A 70 -8.86 3.19 -10.35
CA PRO A 70 -7.54 3.83 -10.50
C PRO A 70 -7.38 5.00 -9.53
N ARG A 71 -6.17 5.16 -8.97
CA ARG A 71 -5.85 6.24 -8.03
C ARG A 71 -4.46 6.78 -8.31
N ALA A 72 -4.28 8.07 -8.05
CA ALA A 72 -2.96 8.69 -8.09
C ALA A 72 -2.17 8.33 -6.82
N THR A 73 -0.86 8.34 -6.92
CA THR A 73 0.06 7.99 -5.82
C THR A 73 -0.23 8.79 -4.55
N HIS A 74 -0.38 10.09 -4.67
CA HIS A 74 -0.61 10.97 -3.52
C HIS A 74 -1.95 10.66 -2.82
N GLU A 75 -3.00 10.40 -3.57
CA GLU A 75 -4.29 10.01 -3.01
C GLU A 75 -4.18 8.71 -2.23
N LEU A 76 -3.46 7.73 -2.80
CA LEU A 76 -3.27 6.43 -2.16
C LEU A 76 -2.51 6.57 -0.84
N LEU A 77 -1.40 7.33 -0.85
CA LEU A 77 -0.64 7.63 0.37
C LEU A 77 -1.52 8.24 1.45
N ARG A 78 -2.31 9.25 1.09
CA ARG A 78 -3.20 9.92 2.03
C ARG A 78 -4.23 8.96 2.62
N ARG A 79 -4.83 8.11 1.79
CA ARG A 79 -5.80 7.11 2.23
C ARG A 79 -5.21 6.12 3.22
N LEU A 80 -3.98 5.67 2.97
CA LEU A 80 -3.30 4.75 3.87
C LEU A 80 -3.00 5.39 5.22
N LYS A 81 -2.56 6.64 5.23
CA LYS A 81 -2.31 7.39 6.47
C LYS A 81 -3.61 7.62 7.25
N LEU A 82 -4.70 7.98 6.58
CA LEU A 82 -6.01 8.16 7.21
C LEU A 82 -6.55 6.86 7.80
N ALA A 83 -6.18 5.73 7.24
CA ALA A 83 -6.56 4.41 7.78
C ALA A 83 -5.73 3.99 8.99
N GLY A 84 -4.76 4.80 9.41
CA GLY A 84 -3.94 4.57 10.59
C GLY A 84 -2.59 3.93 10.34
N HIS A 85 -2.20 3.71 9.09
CA HIS A 85 -0.87 3.19 8.78
C HIS A 85 0.20 4.26 9.01
N ASN A 86 1.34 3.84 9.55
CA ASN A 86 2.49 4.72 9.72
C ASN A 86 2.91 5.28 8.34
N PRO A 87 3.29 6.57 8.25
CA PRO A 87 3.72 7.16 6.98
C PRO A 87 4.83 6.38 6.27
N SER A 88 5.76 5.81 7.02
CA SER A 88 6.83 4.95 6.47
C SER A 88 6.27 3.66 5.87
N ALA A 89 5.31 3.03 6.53
CA ALA A 89 4.64 1.83 6.02
C ALA A 89 3.82 2.14 4.76
N ALA A 90 3.13 3.28 4.73
CA ALA A 90 2.39 3.73 3.57
C ALA A 90 3.32 3.97 2.37
N ALA A 91 4.44 4.66 2.59
CA ALA A 91 5.43 4.91 1.55
C ALA A 91 6.06 3.61 1.03
N HIS A 92 6.34 2.67 1.91
CA HIS A 92 6.86 1.35 1.55
C HIS A 92 5.88 0.60 0.64
N ALA A 93 4.59 0.58 1.01
CA ALA A 93 3.55 -0.07 0.22
C ALA A 93 3.41 0.55 -1.18
N VAL A 94 3.40 1.88 -1.25
CA VAL A 94 3.29 2.61 -2.52
C VAL A 94 4.51 2.35 -3.40
N GLY A 95 5.72 2.40 -2.84
CA GLY A 95 6.94 2.10 -3.59
C GLY A 95 6.95 0.69 -4.15
N ARG A 96 6.44 -0.27 -3.39
CA ARG A 96 6.31 -1.66 -3.85
C ARG A 96 5.35 -1.77 -5.04
N LEU A 97 4.20 -1.08 -4.97
CA LEU A 97 3.22 -1.08 -6.07
C LEU A 97 3.76 -0.39 -7.33
N GLU A 98 4.50 0.70 -7.18
CA GLU A 98 5.17 1.37 -8.30
C GLU A 98 6.18 0.43 -8.95
N GLY A 99 7.00 -0.25 -8.17
CA GLY A 99 7.98 -1.21 -8.67
C GLY A 99 7.35 -2.40 -9.39
N GLN A 100 6.12 -2.75 -9.05
CA GLN A 100 5.35 -3.81 -9.71
C GLN A 100 4.58 -3.33 -10.94
N GLY A 101 4.63 -2.04 -11.26
CA GLY A 101 3.88 -1.46 -12.36
C GLY A 101 2.39 -1.33 -12.11
N LEU A 102 1.94 -1.52 -10.87
CA LEU A 102 0.52 -1.44 -10.49
C LEU A 102 0.06 -0.01 -10.16
N LEU A 103 0.99 0.92 -10.07
CA LEU A 103 0.74 2.32 -9.75
C LEU A 103 1.60 3.18 -10.67
N ASP A 104 0.93 4.01 -11.50
CA ASP A 104 1.57 4.83 -12.52
C ASP A 104 0.75 6.11 -12.71
N ASP A 105 1.26 7.24 -12.21
CA ASP A 105 0.56 8.52 -12.27
C ASP A 105 0.43 9.06 -13.69
N ALA A 106 1.36 8.75 -14.57
CA ALA A 106 1.26 9.15 -15.97
C ALA A 106 0.08 8.45 -16.65
N GLU A 107 -0.08 7.15 -16.41
CA GLU A 107 -1.23 6.39 -16.95
C GLU A 107 -2.53 6.82 -16.29
N PHE A 108 -2.51 7.08 -14.97
CA PHE A 108 -3.66 7.64 -14.27
C PHE A 108 -4.12 8.96 -14.94
N ALA A 109 -3.18 9.85 -15.21
CA ALA A 109 -3.47 11.15 -15.83
C ALA A 109 -4.06 10.98 -17.23
N ARG A 110 -3.51 10.08 -18.04
CA ARG A 110 -4.04 9.79 -19.38
C ARG A 110 -5.46 9.25 -19.33
N HIS A 111 -5.71 8.30 -18.45
CA HIS A 111 -7.05 7.73 -18.26
C HIS A 111 -8.05 8.80 -17.79
N PHE A 112 -7.63 9.62 -16.82
CA PHE A 112 -8.43 10.73 -16.30
C PHE A 112 -8.85 11.69 -17.42
N ALA A 113 -7.90 12.10 -18.26
CA ALA A 113 -8.17 12.99 -19.39
C ALA A 113 -9.09 12.34 -20.43
N ARG A 114 -8.84 11.08 -20.79
CA ARG A 114 -9.65 10.34 -21.76
C ARG A 114 -11.11 10.19 -21.34
N THR A 115 -11.35 10.02 -20.05
CA THR A 115 -12.71 9.81 -19.54
C THR A 115 -13.48 11.10 -19.30
N ARG A 116 -12.80 12.21 -19.05
CA ARG A 116 -13.44 13.49 -18.70
C ARG A 116 -13.51 14.49 -19.85
N ALA A 117 -12.55 14.49 -20.78
CA ALA A 117 -12.60 15.39 -21.93
C ALA A 117 -13.89 15.25 -22.74
N PRO A 118 -14.38 14.03 -23.07
CA PRO A 118 -15.65 13.87 -23.79
C PRO A 118 -16.88 14.39 -23.03
N ARG A 119 -16.75 14.55 -21.69
CA ARG A 119 -17.82 15.10 -20.85
C ARG A 119 -17.82 16.62 -20.80
N GLY A 120 -17.00 17.28 -21.62
CA GLY A 120 -16.92 18.73 -21.68
C GLY A 120 -15.95 19.38 -20.70
N HIS A 121 -15.08 18.60 -20.06
CA HIS A 121 -14.06 19.17 -19.18
C HIS A 121 -12.95 19.81 -20.00
N ALA A 122 -12.80 21.13 -19.88
CA ALA A 122 -11.76 21.89 -20.58
C ALA A 122 -10.36 21.51 -20.10
N PRO A 123 -9.32 21.68 -20.96
CA PRO A 123 -7.94 21.33 -20.57
C PRO A 123 -7.46 21.97 -19.27
N GLY A 124 -7.78 23.25 -19.05
CA GLY A 124 -7.41 23.94 -17.80
C GLY A 124 -8.04 23.32 -16.55
N ARG A 125 -9.28 22.87 -16.67
CA ARG A 125 -9.96 22.15 -15.58
C ARG A 125 -9.32 20.81 -15.31
N LEU A 126 -9.03 20.06 -16.38
CA LEU A 126 -8.36 18.75 -16.26
C LEU A 126 -7.01 18.89 -15.56
N LEU A 127 -6.22 19.90 -15.94
CA LEU A 127 -4.93 20.16 -15.31
C LEU A 127 -5.09 20.48 -13.82
N ARG A 128 -6.01 21.37 -13.47
CA ARG A 128 -6.26 21.71 -12.05
C ARG A 128 -6.67 20.49 -11.24
N ASP A 129 -7.56 19.68 -11.80
CA ASP A 129 -8.06 18.48 -11.11
C ASP A 129 -6.96 17.44 -10.91
N LEU A 130 -6.08 17.25 -11.90
CA LEU A 130 -4.94 16.34 -11.78
C LEU A 130 -3.93 16.82 -10.75
N LEU A 131 -3.60 18.12 -10.76
CA LEU A 131 -2.69 18.70 -9.79
C LEU A 131 -3.27 18.61 -8.36
N ALA A 132 -4.58 18.82 -8.21
CA ALA A 132 -5.25 18.68 -6.92
C ALA A 132 -5.21 17.24 -6.39
N ARG A 133 -5.12 16.26 -7.26
CA ARG A 133 -4.95 14.84 -6.89
C ARG A 133 -3.50 14.46 -6.63
N GLY A 134 -2.58 15.41 -6.74
CA GLY A 134 -1.17 15.19 -6.47
C GLY A 134 -0.37 14.63 -7.64
N VAL A 135 -0.93 14.61 -8.85
CA VAL A 135 -0.16 14.29 -10.05
C VAL A 135 0.78 15.45 -10.34
N GLU A 136 2.04 15.16 -10.64
CA GLU A 136 3.01 16.19 -10.98
C GLU A 136 2.62 16.89 -12.29
N ARG A 137 3.04 18.18 -12.40
CA ARG A 137 2.66 19.02 -13.54
C ARG A 137 3.01 18.42 -14.88
N ARG A 138 4.23 17.92 -15.05
CA ARG A 138 4.68 17.40 -16.34
C ARG A 138 3.84 16.21 -16.85
N PRO A 139 3.65 15.14 -16.08
CA PRO A 139 2.75 14.06 -16.54
C PRO A 139 1.31 14.53 -16.74
N ALA A 140 0.82 15.47 -15.93
CA ALA A 140 -0.52 16.02 -16.10
C ALA A 140 -0.64 16.79 -17.42
N GLU A 141 0.32 17.65 -17.74
CA GLU A 141 0.31 18.42 -19.02
C GLU A 141 0.43 17.49 -20.23
N LEU A 142 1.28 16.47 -20.18
CA LEU A 142 1.43 15.51 -21.25
C LEU A 142 0.15 14.72 -21.52
N ALA A 143 -0.61 14.42 -20.47
CA ALA A 143 -1.86 13.67 -20.60
C ALA A 143 -2.96 14.49 -21.29
N ILE A 144 -2.90 15.81 -21.18
CA ILE A 144 -3.93 16.72 -21.69
C ILE A 144 -3.59 17.18 -23.13
N ALA A 145 -2.33 17.13 -23.49
CA ALA A 145 -1.83 17.59 -24.79
C ALA A 145 -2.45 16.86 -25.99
#